data_51acb2431d6aceb24debcd31f41fedbc
#
_entry.id   51acb2431d6aceb24debcd31f41fedbc
#
_cell.length_a   1.000
_cell.length_b   1.000
_cell.length_c   1.000
_cell.angle_alpha   90.00
_cell.angle_beta   90.00
_cell.angle_gamma   90.00
#
_symmetry.space_group_name_H-M   'P 1'
#
loop_
_entity.id
_entity.type
_entity.pdbx_description
1 polymer ?
#
loop_
_entity_poly.entity_id
_entity_poly.type
_entity_poly.pdbx_seq_one_letter_code
_entity_poly.pdbx_strand_id
1 'polypeptide(L)'
;HLLDEVPFPAPSILLQLSTASNDRILLTQPEDSPLPRSGAGFRHLLSNLGPENCLHVLLLVLTEQKMLIHSLRPSTLTAVAEAVSTLLFPFKWQCPYIPLCPLGLAEVLHAPVPYLIGVDSRFFEMYEPPNDVTCIDLDTNNISLCESQKHLTTKLLPKRSARILKTTLKSIEEEMINLTLGATSEQTNSLD
;
A
#
# COMPACT_ATOMS: atom_id res chain seq x y z
N HIS A 1 26.51 -12.64 2.46
CA HIS A 1 26.12 -13.96 1.90
C HIS A 1 24.80 -13.87 1.12
N LEU A 2 23.65 -13.52 1.76
CA LEU A 2 22.34 -13.48 1.07
C LEU A 2 22.31 -12.55 -0.15
N LEU A 3 22.93 -11.37 -0.07
CA LEU A 3 22.93 -10.37 -1.16
C LEU A 3 23.98 -10.66 -2.24
N ASP A 4 25.09 -11.31 -1.88
CA ASP A 4 26.25 -11.44 -2.77
C ASP A 4 26.35 -12.83 -3.41
N GLU A 5 25.86 -13.87 -2.73
CA GLU A 5 26.10 -15.26 -3.12
C GLU A 5 24.83 -16.01 -3.51
N VAL A 6 23.66 -15.58 -3.01
CA VAL A 6 22.38 -16.23 -3.33
C VAL A 6 21.85 -15.69 -4.65
N PRO A 7 21.72 -16.51 -5.70
CA PRO A 7 21.18 -16.04 -6.98
C PRO A 7 19.71 -15.69 -6.85
N PHE A 8 19.28 -14.66 -7.59
CA PHE A 8 17.86 -14.34 -7.70
C PHE A 8 17.15 -15.45 -8.47
N PRO A 9 16.07 -16.06 -7.93
CA PRO A 9 15.40 -17.17 -8.60
C PRO A 9 14.80 -16.73 -9.93
N ALA A 10 15.01 -17.53 -10.97
CA ALA A 10 14.28 -17.35 -12.24
C ALA A 10 12.79 -17.73 -12.08
N PRO A 11 11.91 -17.30 -13.00
CA PRO A 11 10.52 -17.77 -13.01
C PRO A 11 10.44 -19.29 -12.98
N SER A 12 9.45 -19.83 -12.28
CA SER A 12 9.23 -21.27 -12.07
C SER A 12 10.32 -22.01 -11.26
N ILE A 13 11.32 -21.32 -10.77
CA ILE A 13 12.35 -21.94 -9.91
C ILE A 13 12.02 -21.65 -8.46
N LEU A 14 11.96 -22.72 -7.66
CA LEU A 14 11.88 -22.66 -6.21
C LEU A 14 13.29 -22.71 -5.63
N LEU A 15 13.75 -21.59 -5.06
CA LEU A 15 14.99 -21.53 -4.31
C LEU A 15 14.69 -21.78 -2.83
N GLN A 16 15.25 -22.85 -2.29
CA GLN A 16 15.13 -23.15 -0.87
C GLN A 16 16.42 -22.78 -0.16
N LEU A 17 16.33 -21.90 0.82
CA LEU A 17 17.43 -21.57 1.73
C LEU A 17 17.20 -22.29 3.05
N SER A 18 18.26 -22.93 3.56
CA SER A 18 18.26 -23.55 4.88
C SER A 18 19.06 -22.68 5.83
N THR A 19 18.44 -22.24 6.91
CA THR A 19 19.14 -21.50 7.98
C THR A 19 19.63 -22.45 9.06
N ALA A 20 20.56 -21.99 9.92
CA ALA A 20 21.08 -22.79 11.04
C ALA A 20 19.98 -23.17 12.08
N SER A 21 18.83 -22.51 12.05
CA SER A 21 17.69 -22.75 12.94
C SER A 21 16.67 -23.76 12.41
N ASN A 22 17.00 -24.55 11.40
CA ASN A 22 16.08 -25.47 10.69
C ASN A 22 14.90 -24.79 9.95
N ASP A 23 14.82 -23.47 9.97
CA ASP A 23 13.82 -22.74 9.21
C ASP A 23 14.16 -22.81 7.72
N ARG A 24 13.13 -23.05 6.91
CA ARG A 24 13.27 -23.08 5.46
C ARG A 24 12.65 -21.83 4.86
N ILE A 25 13.47 -21.04 4.18
CA ILE A 25 13.00 -19.88 3.42
C ILE A 25 12.80 -20.32 1.97
N LEU A 26 11.58 -20.22 1.49
CA LEU A 26 11.23 -20.55 0.11
C LEU A 26 11.11 -19.25 -0.69
N LEU A 27 11.93 -19.11 -1.73
CA LEU A 27 11.88 -17.98 -2.66
C LEU A 27 11.43 -18.50 -4.02
N THR A 28 10.36 -17.95 -4.54
CA THR A 28 9.83 -18.28 -5.87
C THR A 28 9.40 -17.04 -6.62
N GLN A 29 9.38 -17.14 -7.94
CA GLN A 29 8.81 -16.13 -8.82
C GLN A 29 7.55 -16.64 -9.49
N PRO A 30 6.37 -15.94 -9.41
CA PRO A 30 5.25 -16.21 -10.29
C PRO A 30 5.65 -15.88 -11.75
N GLU A 31 5.20 -16.72 -12.69
CA GLU A 31 5.54 -16.57 -14.10
C GLU A 31 4.89 -15.33 -14.74
N ASP A 32 3.67 -14.99 -14.35
CA ASP A 32 2.82 -14.00 -14.98
C ASP A 32 2.42 -12.85 -14.05
N SER A 33 3.40 -12.17 -13.45
CA SER A 33 3.08 -10.94 -12.72
C SER A 33 3.26 -9.72 -13.63
N PRO A 34 2.19 -9.00 -14.01
CA PRO A 34 2.29 -7.79 -14.80
C PRO A 34 2.94 -6.63 -14.03
N LEU A 35 3.00 -6.71 -12.70
CA LEU A 35 3.56 -5.69 -11.84
C LEU A 35 4.95 -6.10 -11.35
N PRO A 36 5.84 -5.11 -11.09
CA PRO A 36 7.14 -5.38 -10.50
C PRO A 36 6.98 -6.03 -9.13
N ARG A 37 7.97 -6.83 -8.75
CA ARG A 37 8.00 -7.44 -7.44
C ARG A 37 8.36 -6.42 -6.40
N SER A 38 7.53 -6.36 -5.41
CA SER A 38 7.72 -5.50 -4.25
C SER A 38 7.04 -6.15 -3.03
N GLY A 39 7.23 -5.57 -1.85
CA GLY A 39 6.44 -5.90 -0.67
C GLY A 39 5.02 -5.37 -0.71
N ALA A 40 4.51 -5.00 -1.89
CA ALA A 40 3.22 -4.34 -2.06
C ALA A 40 2.07 -5.18 -1.54
N GLY A 41 1.33 -4.62 -0.63
CA GLY A 41 0.14 -5.20 -0.05
C GLY A 41 -1.14 -4.69 -0.72
N PHE A 42 -1.38 -5.00 -2.00
CA PHE A 42 -2.61 -4.55 -2.70
C PHE A 42 -3.88 -5.02 -2.00
N ARG A 43 -3.87 -6.20 -1.38
CA ARG A 43 -4.97 -6.66 -0.54
C ARG A 43 -5.19 -5.73 0.65
N HIS A 44 -4.11 -5.34 1.34
CA HIS A 44 -4.19 -4.38 2.44
C HIS A 44 -4.65 -3.00 1.96
N LEU A 45 -4.17 -2.54 0.80
CA LEU A 45 -4.62 -1.29 0.21
C LEU A 45 -6.14 -1.30 -0.01
N LEU A 46 -6.67 -2.33 -0.67
CA LEU A 46 -8.09 -2.43 -0.99
C LEU A 46 -8.96 -2.60 0.26
N SER A 47 -8.58 -3.48 1.19
CA SER A 47 -9.37 -3.73 2.41
C SER A 47 -9.39 -2.56 3.40
N ASN A 48 -8.38 -1.67 3.37
CA ASN A 48 -8.34 -0.51 4.27
C ASN A 48 -8.87 0.79 3.64
N LEU A 49 -8.93 0.89 2.31
CA LEU A 49 -9.39 2.10 1.62
C LEU A 49 -10.65 1.89 0.76
N GLY A 50 -10.96 0.65 0.45
CA GLY A 50 -12.06 0.36 -0.48
C GLY A 50 -11.80 0.88 -1.90
N PRO A 51 -12.67 0.54 -2.86
CA PRO A 51 -12.47 0.86 -4.28
C PRO A 51 -12.42 2.35 -4.59
N GLU A 52 -13.25 3.17 -3.93
CA GLU A 52 -13.34 4.62 -4.21
C GLU A 52 -12.07 5.34 -3.79
N ASN A 53 -11.60 5.10 -2.55
CA ASN A 53 -10.39 5.73 -2.04
C ASN A 53 -9.13 5.20 -2.72
N CYS A 54 -9.12 3.93 -3.18
CA CYS A 54 -8.03 3.41 -4.01
C CYS A 54 -7.88 4.20 -5.33
N LEU A 55 -9.00 4.55 -6.00
CA LEU A 55 -8.94 5.41 -7.17
C LEU A 55 -8.46 6.83 -6.84
N HIS A 56 -8.85 7.34 -5.68
CA HIS A 56 -8.42 8.67 -5.27
C HIS A 56 -6.93 8.70 -4.97
N VAL A 57 -6.42 7.71 -4.25
CA VAL A 57 -4.97 7.54 -4.00
C VAL A 57 -4.20 7.38 -5.31
N LEU A 58 -4.73 6.61 -6.27
CA LEU A 58 -4.13 6.52 -7.61
C LEU A 58 -4.03 7.88 -8.28
N LEU A 59 -5.06 8.72 -8.21
CA LEU A 59 -5.01 10.09 -8.75
C LEU A 59 -3.95 10.93 -8.05
N LEU A 60 -3.90 10.90 -6.71
CA LEU A 60 -2.95 11.67 -5.91
C LEU A 60 -1.49 11.28 -6.22
N VAL A 61 -1.20 9.99 -6.37
CA VAL A 61 0.15 9.52 -6.68
C VAL A 61 0.53 9.82 -8.14
N LEU A 62 -0.40 9.72 -9.08
CA LEU A 62 -0.17 10.08 -10.48
C LEU A 62 0.08 11.59 -10.68
N THR A 63 -0.45 12.41 -9.79
CA THR A 63 -0.28 13.86 -9.80
C THR A 63 0.82 14.35 -8.84
N GLU A 64 1.60 13.41 -8.30
CA GLU A 64 2.75 13.68 -7.40
C GLU A 64 2.40 14.63 -6.26
N GLN A 65 1.36 14.30 -5.49
CA GLN A 65 0.95 15.11 -4.36
C GLN A 65 1.76 14.79 -3.10
N LYS A 66 1.77 15.72 -2.12
CA LYS A 66 2.26 15.43 -0.78
C LYS A 66 1.25 14.54 -0.07
N MET A 67 1.66 13.32 0.25
CA MET A 67 0.80 12.31 0.89
C MET A 67 1.41 11.81 2.18
N LEU A 68 0.64 11.85 3.25
CA LEU A 68 0.95 11.29 4.55
C LEU A 68 -0.03 10.15 4.84
N ILE A 69 0.46 8.92 4.80
CA ILE A 69 -0.33 7.73 5.13
C ILE A 69 -0.13 7.42 6.61
N HIS A 70 -1.18 7.11 7.34
CA HIS A 70 -1.04 6.73 8.74
C HIS A 70 -1.92 5.56 9.16
N SER A 71 -1.44 4.82 10.15
CA SER A 71 -2.13 3.69 10.77
C SER A 71 -1.50 3.34 12.12
N LEU A 72 -2.29 2.77 13.03
CA LEU A 72 -1.79 2.14 14.26
C LEU A 72 -1.13 0.77 14.00
N ARG A 73 -1.18 0.26 12.76
CA ARG A 73 -0.66 -1.05 12.35
C ARG A 73 0.53 -0.87 11.40
N PRO A 74 1.78 -0.88 11.90
CA PRO A 74 2.97 -0.60 11.08
C PRO A 74 3.14 -1.54 9.88
N SER A 75 2.81 -2.82 10.03
CA SER A 75 2.89 -3.79 8.93
C SER A 75 1.91 -3.48 7.79
N THR A 76 0.68 -3.07 8.13
CA THR A 76 -0.32 -2.61 7.16
C THR A 76 0.13 -1.32 6.49
N LEU A 77 0.63 -0.37 7.28
CA LEU A 77 1.13 0.92 6.80
C LEU A 77 2.22 0.75 5.75
N THR A 78 3.26 -0.03 6.05
CA THR A 78 4.37 -0.26 5.12
C THR A 78 3.95 -1.02 3.86
N ALA A 79 3.09 -2.03 4.00
CA ALA A 79 2.56 -2.79 2.87
C ALA A 79 1.69 -1.93 1.93
N VAL A 80 0.89 -1.02 2.51
CA VAL A 80 0.06 -0.08 1.73
C VAL A 80 0.91 1.01 1.08
N ALA A 81 1.88 1.58 1.79
CA ALA A 81 2.79 2.57 1.21
C ALA A 81 3.56 2.00 -0.01
N GLU A 82 4.02 0.76 0.09
CA GLU A 82 4.66 0.05 -1.02
C GLU A 82 3.68 -0.21 -2.17
N ALA A 83 2.44 -0.60 -1.87
CA ALA A 83 1.41 -0.78 -2.88
C ALA A 83 1.11 0.54 -3.62
N VAL A 84 1.03 1.67 -2.90
CA VAL A 84 0.80 3.00 -3.50
C VAL A 84 1.92 3.37 -4.45
N SER A 85 3.19 3.16 -4.05
CA SER A 85 4.32 3.44 -4.96
C SER A 85 4.33 2.54 -6.18
N THR A 86 3.90 1.28 -6.05
CA THR A 86 3.81 0.30 -7.13
C THR A 86 2.65 0.56 -8.10
N LEU A 87 1.59 1.26 -7.67
CA LEU A 87 0.48 1.68 -8.55
C LEU A 87 0.92 2.55 -9.72
N LEU A 88 2.08 3.21 -9.61
CA LEU A 88 2.63 4.03 -10.69
C LEU A 88 3.19 3.23 -11.87
N PHE A 89 3.38 1.92 -11.74
CA PHE A 89 3.94 1.13 -12.84
C PHE A 89 3.21 1.40 -14.17
N PRO A 90 3.92 1.61 -15.29
CA PRO A 90 5.36 1.44 -15.51
C PRO A 90 6.24 2.62 -15.07
N PHE A 91 5.68 3.69 -14.54
CA PHE A 91 6.43 4.80 -13.97
C PHE A 91 6.99 4.42 -12.60
N LYS A 92 7.91 5.23 -12.09
CA LYS A 92 8.50 5.07 -10.75
C LYS A 92 8.35 6.36 -9.98
N TRP A 93 8.01 6.25 -8.72
CA TRP A 93 7.99 7.38 -7.80
C TRP A 93 9.40 7.96 -7.65
N GLN A 94 9.58 9.25 -7.96
CA GLN A 94 10.88 9.92 -7.96
C GLN A 94 11.10 10.83 -6.74
N CYS A 95 10.04 11.11 -6.01
CA CYS A 95 10.08 12.00 -4.83
C CYS A 95 10.45 11.20 -3.57
N PRO A 96 10.74 11.87 -2.43
CA PRO A 96 11.02 11.18 -1.19
C PRO A 96 9.94 10.15 -0.82
N TYR A 97 10.40 8.95 -0.43
CA TYR A 97 9.57 7.83 -0.03
C TYR A 97 10.08 7.24 1.30
N ILE A 98 9.25 7.33 2.33
CA ILE A 98 9.57 6.81 3.66
C ILE A 98 8.34 6.03 4.17
N PRO A 99 8.28 4.70 3.99
CA PRO A 99 7.09 3.90 4.30
C PRO A 99 6.74 3.86 5.80
N LEU A 100 7.71 4.11 6.67
CA LEU A 100 7.51 4.28 8.11
C LEU A 100 8.52 5.28 8.64
N CYS A 101 8.06 6.51 8.85
CA CYS A 101 8.90 7.62 9.32
C CYS A 101 9.02 7.59 10.85
N PRO A 102 10.25 7.56 11.39
CA PRO A 102 10.46 7.68 12.83
C PRO A 102 10.19 9.10 13.33
N LEU A 103 9.75 9.24 14.58
CA LEU A 103 9.46 10.56 15.20
C LEU A 103 10.64 11.55 15.11
N GLY A 104 11.88 11.06 15.20
CA GLY A 104 13.07 11.91 15.09
C GLY A 104 13.28 12.55 13.70
N LEU A 105 12.51 12.17 12.68
CA LEU A 105 12.54 12.75 11.34
C LEU A 105 11.27 13.56 11.02
N ALA A 106 10.48 13.96 12.01
CA ALA A 106 9.22 14.70 11.82
C ALA A 106 9.36 15.94 10.92
N GLU A 107 10.51 16.61 10.96
CA GLU A 107 10.79 17.81 10.14
C GLU A 107 10.74 17.51 8.62
N VAL A 108 10.91 16.28 8.18
CA VAL A 108 10.83 15.91 6.76
C VAL A 108 9.44 16.20 6.17
N LEU A 109 8.38 16.23 6.99
CA LEU A 109 7.03 16.58 6.55
C LEU A 109 6.88 18.01 6.06
N HIS A 110 7.80 18.91 6.44
CA HIS A 110 7.84 20.29 5.98
C HIS A 110 8.66 20.49 4.68
N ALA A 111 9.16 19.40 4.08
CA ALA A 111 9.90 19.49 2.83
C ALA A 111 9.06 20.17 1.73
N PRO A 112 9.66 21.06 0.91
CA PRO A 112 8.94 21.83 -0.11
C PRO A 112 8.66 21.01 -1.39
N VAL A 113 8.87 19.71 -1.37
CA VAL A 113 8.70 18.79 -2.51
C VAL A 113 7.58 17.79 -2.24
N PRO A 114 6.96 17.21 -3.28
CA PRO A 114 6.06 16.08 -3.12
C PRO A 114 6.74 14.92 -2.38
N TYR A 115 5.98 14.16 -1.63
CA TYR A 115 6.49 12.98 -0.92
C TYR A 115 5.40 11.94 -0.66
N LEU A 116 5.82 10.73 -0.39
CA LEU A 116 5.00 9.63 0.11
C LEU A 116 5.59 9.14 1.43
N ILE A 117 4.98 9.53 2.53
CA ILE A 117 5.49 9.23 3.88
C ILE A 117 4.41 8.51 4.69
N GLY A 118 4.81 7.45 5.39
CA GLY A 118 3.99 6.74 6.35
C GLY A 118 4.39 7.08 7.78
N VAL A 119 3.42 7.27 8.67
CA VAL A 119 3.62 7.50 10.10
C VAL A 119 2.69 6.63 10.93
N ASP A 120 3.12 6.25 12.12
CA ASP A 120 2.21 5.69 13.13
C ASP A 120 1.19 6.77 13.54
N SER A 121 -0.11 6.42 13.66
CA SER A 121 -1.16 7.41 13.98
C SER A 121 -0.93 8.15 15.30
N ARG A 122 -0.17 7.57 16.25
CA ARG A 122 0.24 8.24 17.49
C ARG A 122 1.18 9.43 17.26
N PHE A 123 1.73 9.56 16.05
CA PHE A 123 2.48 10.74 15.64
C PHE A 123 1.69 12.03 15.87
N PHE A 124 0.38 12.00 15.63
CA PHE A 124 -0.50 13.18 15.77
C PHE A 124 -0.79 13.59 17.22
N GLU A 125 -0.40 12.79 18.20
CA GLU A 125 -0.43 13.19 19.61
C GLU A 125 0.64 14.23 19.95
N MET A 126 1.70 14.27 19.14
CA MET A 126 2.88 15.14 19.36
C MET A 126 3.10 16.20 18.27
N TYR A 127 2.63 15.94 17.06
CA TYR A 127 2.89 16.78 15.89
C TYR A 127 1.62 16.98 15.08
N GLU A 128 1.41 18.20 14.61
CA GLU A 128 0.37 18.50 13.62
C GLU A 128 0.93 18.36 12.21
N PRO A 129 0.18 17.73 11.27
CA PRO A 129 0.62 17.65 9.89
C PRO A 129 0.61 19.04 9.24
N PRO A 130 1.53 19.33 8.29
CA PRO A 130 1.50 20.56 7.52
C PRO A 130 0.17 20.74 6.78
N ASN A 131 -0.28 22.00 6.61
CA ASN A 131 -1.57 22.32 5.98
C ASN A 131 -1.64 22.01 4.47
N ASP A 132 -0.49 21.75 3.83
CA ASP A 132 -0.37 21.46 2.40
C ASP A 132 -0.27 19.95 2.11
N VAL A 133 -0.54 19.09 3.09
CA VAL A 133 -0.41 17.64 3.00
C VAL A 133 -1.77 16.96 3.02
N THR A 134 -1.99 16.01 2.14
CA THR A 134 -3.16 15.11 2.21
C THR A 134 -2.85 13.96 3.15
N CYS A 135 -3.70 13.78 4.16
CA CYS A 135 -3.63 12.69 5.12
C CYS A 135 -4.55 11.54 4.70
N ILE A 136 -4.01 10.32 4.73
CA ILE A 136 -4.71 9.09 4.38
C ILE A 136 -4.73 8.19 5.60
N ASP A 137 -5.88 8.06 6.24
CA ASP A 137 -6.09 7.23 7.41
C ASP A 137 -6.53 5.83 7.00
N LEU A 138 -5.68 4.84 7.24
CA LEU A 138 -5.95 3.45 6.90
C LEU A 138 -6.85 2.75 7.93
N ASP A 139 -6.97 3.30 9.14
CA ASP A 139 -7.75 2.68 10.21
C ASP A 139 -9.22 3.07 10.15
N THR A 140 -9.52 4.27 9.65
CA THR A 140 -10.89 4.79 9.48
C THR A 140 -11.35 4.89 8.03
N ASN A 141 -10.50 4.50 7.06
CA ASN A 141 -10.78 4.62 5.63
C ASN A 141 -11.13 6.05 5.21
N ASN A 142 -10.39 7.04 5.70
CA ASN A 142 -10.63 8.43 5.41
C ASN A 142 -9.46 9.10 4.69
N ILE A 143 -9.78 9.97 3.72
CA ILE A 143 -8.79 10.82 3.04
C ILE A 143 -9.13 12.27 3.30
N SER A 144 -8.26 12.97 4.02
CA SER A 144 -8.38 14.39 4.33
C SER A 144 -7.51 15.19 3.37
N LEU A 145 -8.13 15.76 2.33
CA LEU A 145 -7.44 16.56 1.33
C LEU A 145 -7.08 17.94 1.89
N CYS A 146 -5.86 18.40 1.61
CA CYS A 146 -5.52 19.80 1.86
C CYS A 146 -6.28 20.74 0.90
N GLU A 147 -6.38 22.02 1.27
CA GLU A 147 -7.17 23.00 0.52
C GLU A 147 -6.77 23.09 -0.96
N SER A 148 -5.47 23.09 -1.24
CA SER A 148 -4.94 23.17 -2.62
C SER A 148 -5.29 21.94 -3.48
N GLN A 149 -5.62 20.79 -2.87
CA GLN A 149 -5.88 19.52 -3.55
C GLN A 149 -7.38 19.16 -3.63
N LYS A 150 -8.28 19.95 -3.05
CA LYS A 150 -9.74 19.71 -3.08
C LYS A 150 -10.33 19.61 -4.49
N HIS A 151 -9.66 20.20 -5.47
CA HIS A 151 -10.06 20.09 -6.88
C HIS A 151 -9.69 18.73 -7.50
N LEU A 152 -8.79 17.96 -6.89
CA LEU A 152 -8.35 16.64 -7.37
C LEU A 152 -9.41 15.60 -7.01
N THR A 153 -10.39 15.46 -7.86
CA THR A 153 -11.44 14.45 -7.71
C THR A 153 -11.24 13.32 -8.71
N THR A 154 -11.74 12.13 -8.40
CA THR A 154 -11.65 10.95 -9.28
C THR A 154 -12.29 11.17 -10.66
N LYS A 155 -13.08 12.25 -10.84
CA LYS A 155 -13.63 12.67 -12.13
C LYS A 155 -12.56 13.13 -13.14
N LEU A 156 -11.35 13.46 -12.68
CA LEU A 156 -10.22 13.81 -13.52
C LEU A 156 -9.59 12.58 -14.19
N LEU A 157 -9.81 11.40 -13.65
CA LEU A 157 -9.35 10.15 -14.28
C LEU A 157 -10.11 9.89 -15.59
N PRO A 158 -9.49 9.21 -16.58
CA PRO A 158 -10.17 8.80 -17.81
C PRO A 158 -11.42 7.97 -17.51
N LYS A 159 -12.58 8.46 -17.85
CA LYS A 159 -13.91 7.93 -17.43
C LYS A 159 -14.06 6.43 -17.67
N ARG A 160 -13.62 5.93 -18.83
CA ARG A 160 -13.75 4.52 -19.19
C ARG A 160 -12.85 3.64 -18.31
N SER A 161 -11.57 4.00 -18.20
CA SER A 161 -10.57 3.25 -17.42
C SER A 161 -10.89 3.29 -15.92
N ALA A 162 -11.26 4.45 -15.39
CA ALA A 162 -11.65 4.60 -13.99
C ALA A 162 -12.88 3.75 -13.63
N ARG A 163 -13.88 3.69 -14.54
CA ARG A 163 -15.06 2.85 -14.32
C ARG A 163 -14.72 1.37 -14.33
N ILE A 164 -13.90 0.91 -15.29
CA ILE A 164 -13.45 -0.48 -15.36
C ILE A 164 -12.69 -0.84 -14.09
N LEU A 165 -11.68 -0.05 -13.74
CA LEU A 165 -10.88 -0.29 -12.53
C LEU A 165 -11.74 -0.34 -11.27
N LYS A 166 -12.66 0.62 -11.09
CA LYS A 166 -13.57 0.65 -9.96
C LYS A 166 -14.44 -0.61 -9.88
N THR A 167 -15.00 -1.05 -11.00
CA THR A 167 -15.85 -2.26 -11.05
C THR A 167 -15.02 -3.50 -10.71
N THR A 168 -13.80 -3.61 -11.25
CA THR A 168 -12.90 -4.72 -10.94
C THR A 168 -12.49 -4.73 -9.46
N LEU A 169 -12.15 -3.57 -8.89
CA LEU A 169 -11.81 -3.49 -7.46
C LEU A 169 -12.98 -3.89 -6.56
N LYS A 170 -14.22 -3.52 -6.92
CA LYS A 170 -15.42 -3.95 -6.18
C LYS A 170 -15.61 -5.46 -6.24
N SER A 171 -15.46 -6.07 -7.41
CA SER A 171 -15.54 -7.53 -7.56
C SER A 171 -14.49 -8.25 -6.71
N ILE A 172 -13.25 -7.76 -6.71
CA ILE A 172 -12.17 -8.32 -5.87
C ILE A 172 -12.49 -8.15 -4.38
N GLU A 173 -13.00 -6.98 -3.97
CA GLU A 173 -13.40 -6.73 -2.58
C GLU A 173 -14.47 -7.71 -2.11
N GLU A 174 -15.51 -7.94 -2.93
CA GLU A 174 -16.57 -8.92 -2.66
C GLU A 174 -16.04 -10.34 -2.54
N GLU A 175 -15.13 -10.75 -3.43
CA GLU A 175 -14.46 -12.05 -3.36
C GLU A 175 -13.62 -12.20 -2.08
N MET A 176 -12.88 -11.15 -1.68
CA MET A 176 -12.09 -11.15 -0.45
C MET A 176 -12.97 -11.31 0.79
N ILE A 177 -14.12 -10.65 0.84
CA ILE A 177 -15.08 -10.75 1.94
C ILE A 177 -15.64 -12.19 2.01
N ASN A 178 -16.05 -12.75 0.88
CA ASN A 178 -16.60 -14.12 0.81
C ASN A 178 -15.59 -15.17 1.27
N LEU A 179 -14.32 -15.05 0.87
CA LEU A 179 -13.26 -15.95 1.32
C LEU A 179 -13.03 -15.86 2.82
N THR A 180 -13.12 -14.67 3.40
CA THR A 180 -12.95 -14.47 4.84
C THR A 180 -14.12 -15.07 5.63
N LEU A 181 -15.35 -14.92 5.16
CA LEU A 181 -16.55 -15.52 5.78
C LEU A 181 -16.56 -17.05 5.65
N GLY A 182 -16.13 -17.60 4.52
CA GLY A 182 -16.02 -19.04 4.30
C GLY A 182 -15.00 -19.69 5.25
N ALA A 183 -13.84 -19.07 5.44
CA ALA A 183 -12.82 -19.57 6.35
C ALA A 183 -13.26 -19.57 7.83
N THR A 184 -14.12 -18.62 8.21
CA THR A 184 -14.64 -18.53 9.60
C THR A 184 -15.69 -19.63 9.87
N SER A 185 -16.48 -20.01 8.86
CA SER A 185 -17.49 -21.09 9.00
C SER A 185 -16.88 -22.49 9.08
N GLU A 186 -15.73 -22.73 8.47
CA GLU A 186 -15.01 -24.02 8.56
C GLU A 186 -14.35 -24.21 9.92
N GLN A 187 -13.89 -23.15 10.57
CA GLN A 187 -13.29 -23.24 11.91
C GLN A 187 -14.33 -23.51 13.02
N THR A 188 -15.56 -23.07 12.85
CA THR A 188 -16.64 -23.35 13.82
C THR A 188 -17.16 -24.79 13.73
N ASN A 189 -17.10 -25.42 12.56
CA ASN A 189 -17.53 -26.82 12.36
C ASN A 189 -16.49 -27.87 12.76
N SER A 190 -15.28 -27.49 13.13
CA SER A 190 -14.21 -28.40 13.57
C SER A 190 -14.06 -28.47 15.10
N LEU A 191 -14.95 -27.83 15.88
CA LEU A 191 -14.95 -27.78 17.33
C LEU A 191 -16.17 -28.48 17.98
N ASP A 192 -16.98 -29.17 17.18
CA ASP A 192 -18.04 -30.10 17.62
C ASP A 192 -17.56 -31.59 17.34
#